data_9b517b321d647a6db9b0c11f42986436
#
_entry.id   9b517b321d647a6db9b0c11f42986436
#
_cell.length_a   1.000
_cell.length_b   1.000
_cell.length_c   1.000
_cell.angle_alpha   90.00
_cell.angle_beta   90.00
_cell.angle_gamma   90.00
#
_symmetry.space_group_name_H-M   'P 1'
#
loop_
_entity.id
_entity.type
_entity.pdbx_description
1 polymer ?
#
loop_
_entity_poly.entity_id
_entity_poly.type
_entity_poly.pdbx_seq_one_letter_code
_entity_poly.pdbx_strand_id
1 'polypeptide(L)'
;SNLPAKGVQRFFQKRVMAVKTEGKGFVVQVGDTSPETLIRTRGIILASGRFLGKGLSADRKQIRESIFNLPVHQPVKRNEWHCYEFLDPAGHPVNRAGLVTDDRFRPLDRSGKIAHEKLFAAGSILAHQDWMRQKCGSGLAIATAYTAVNAFSESNNKER
;
A
#
# COMPACT_ATOMS: atom_id res chain seq x y z
N SER A 1 -0.04 -20.89 13.03
CA SER A 1 0.65 -20.81 11.73
C SER A 1 2.14 -20.96 11.95
N ASN A 2 2.81 -21.81 11.19
CA ASN A 2 4.24 -22.13 11.34
C ASN A 2 5.15 -21.10 10.63
N LEU A 3 4.78 -19.81 10.68
CA LEU A 3 5.52 -18.72 10.02
C LEU A 3 6.95 -18.55 10.56
N PRO A 4 7.20 -18.59 11.88
CA PRO A 4 8.56 -18.48 12.40
C PRO A 4 9.50 -19.56 11.89
N ALA A 5 9.03 -20.81 11.74
CA ALA A 5 9.85 -21.89 11.18
C ALA A 5 10.23 -21.68 9.69
N LYS A 6 9.56 -20.76 9.01
CA LYS A 6 9.88 -20.32 7.64
C LYS A 6 10.73 -19.04 7.61
N GLY A 7 11.33 -18.66 8.74
CA GLY A 7 12.15 -17.45 8.84
C GLY A 7 11.37 -16.13 8.85
N VAL A 8 10.05 -16.18 9.10
CA VAL A 8 9.22 -14.98 9.15
C VAL A 8 9.29 -14.35 10.54
N GLN A 9 9.77 -13.11 10.61
CA GLN A 9 9.75 -12.31 11.82
C GLN A 9 8.47 -11.44 11.83
N ARG A 10 7.80 -11.37 12.98
CA ARG A 10 6.56 -10.61 13.16
C ARG A 10 6.74 -9.55 14.24
N PHE A 11 6.31 -8.34 13.95
CA PHE A 11 6.31 -7.21 14.88
C PHE A 11 4.87 -6.87 15.24
N PHE A 12 4.43 -7.31 16.42
CA PHE A 12 3.07 -7.01 16.92
C PHE A 12 3.05 -5.66 17.61
N GLN A 13 1.91 -4.95 17.48
CA GLN A 13 1.68 -3.64 18.12
C GLN A 13 2.76 -2.60 17.78
N LYS A 14 3.44 -2.78 16.64
CA LYS A 14 4.42 -1.86 16.12
C LYS A 14 3.94 -1.27 14.80
N ARG A 15 4.40 -0.08 14.49
CA ARG A 15 4.14 0.60 13.22
C ARG A 15 5.43 0.91 12.49
N VAL A 16 5.34 1.04 11.18
CA VAL A 16 6.40 1.66 10.39
C VAL A 16 6.34 3.16 10.64
N MET A 17 7.40 3.73 11.20
CA MET A 17 7.49 5.13 11.55
C MET A 17 8.10 5.97 10.42
N ALA A 18 9.09 5.40 9.73
CA ALA A 18 9.71 6.01 8.56
C ALA A 18 10.34 4.94 7.67
N VAL A 19 10.47 5.27 6.39
CA VAL A 19 11.24 4.49 5.43
C VAL A 19 12.19 5.44 4.69
N LYS A 20 13.44 5.00 4.51
CA LYS A 20 14.45 5.70 3.70
C LYS A 20 14.98 4.74 2.63
N THR A 21 15.23 5.26 1.45
CA THR A 21 15.93 4.53 0.38
C THR A 21 17.42 4.47 0.73
N GLU A 22 18.03 3.30 0.65
CA GLU A 22 19.47 3.10 0.86
C GLU A 22 20.04 2.20 -0.25
N GLY A 23 20.80 2.77 -1.15
CA GLY A 23 21.26 2.08 -2.36
C GLY A 23 20.07 1.57 -3.20
N LYS A 24 20.03 0.25 -3.44
CA LYS A 24 18.92 -0.41 -4.16
C LYS A 24 17.81 -0.95 -3.22
N GLY A 25 17.89 -0.70 -1.93
CA GLY A 25 16.97 -1.20 -0.91
C GLY A 25 16.42 -0.09 -0.02
N PHE A 26 15.97 -0.49 1.17
CA PHE A 26 15.32 0.41 2.11
C PHE A 26 15.81 0.16 3.55
N VAL A 27 15.76 1.23 4.34
CA VAL A 27 15.86 1.17 5.81
C VAL A 27 14.50 1.54 6.37
N VAL A 28 13.90 0.62 7.09
CA VAL A 28 12.58 0.77 7.70
C VAL A 28 12.76 0.98 9.20
N GLN A 29 12.19 2.05 9.73
CA GLN A 29 12.13 2.32 11.15
C GLN A 29 10.81 1.79 11.71
N VAL A 30 10.89 0.87 12.65
CA VAL A 30 9.73 0.23 13.28
C VAL A 30 9.74 0.54 14.78
N GLY A 31 8.60 0.90 15.32
CA GLY A 31 8.44 1.21 16.74
C GLY A 31 6.98 1.43 17.12
N ASP A 32 6.75 1.91 18.35
CA ASP A 32 5.42 2.35 18.80
C ASP A 32 5.36 3.87 18.92
N THR A 33 5.93 4.45 19.98
CA THR A 33 6.00 5.89 20.21
C THR A 33 7.30 6.50 19.68
N SER A 34 8.36 5.70 19.59
CA SER A 34 9.67 6.07 19.05
C SER A 34 10.23 4.92 18.19
N PRO A 35 11.20 5.18 17.29
CA PRO A 35 11.90 4.13 16.56
C PRO A 35 12.66 3.20 17.52
N GLU A 36 12.34 1.89 17.46
CA GLU A 36 12.97 0.87 18.31
C GLU A 36 13.87 -0.07 17.52
N THR A 37 13.50 -0.32 16.28
CA THR A 37 14.19 -1.28 15.42
C THR A 37 14.41 -0.68 14.03
N LEU A 38 15.62 -0.89 13.50
CA LEU A 38 15.96 -0.58 12.11
C LEU A 38 16.06 -1.89 11.32
N ILE A 39 15.28 -1.99 10.25
CA ILE A 39 15.26 -3.14 9.36
C ILE A 39 15.80 -2.70 8.01
N ARG A 40 16.95 -3.28 7.59
CA ARG A 40 17.44 -3.15 6.22
C ARG A 40 16.82 -4.23 5.35
N THR A 41 16.23 -3.84 4.22
CA THR A 41 15.56 -4.77 3.32
C THR A 41 15.82 -4.44 1.86
N ARG A 42 15.83 -5.47 1.01
CA ARG A 42 15.97 -5.32 -0.45
C ARG A 42 14.71 -4.83 -1.14
N GLY A 43 13.56 -4.97 -0.52
CA GLY A 43 12.29 -4.50 -1.08
C GLY A 43 11.17 -4.53 -0.06
N ILE A 44 10.06 -3.90 -0.43
CA ILE A 44 8.89 -3.73 0.43
C ILE A 44 7.63 -4.06 -0.36
N ILE A 45 6.69 -4.73 0.29
CA ILE A 45 5.31 -4.88 -0.18
C ILE A 45 4.40 -4.10 0.76
N LEU A 46 3.79 -3.01 0.27
CA LEU A 46 2.81 -2.23 0.99
C LEU A 46 1.46 -2.96 1.01
N ALA A 47 1.12 -3.53 2.15
CA ALA A 47 -0.19 -4.12 2.42
C ALA A 47 -0.89 -3.38 3.58
N SER A 48 -0.65 -2.08 3.67
CA SER A 48 -1.03 -1.22 4.80
C SER A 48 -2.52 -0.89 4.87
N GLY A 49 -3.29 -1.27 3.86
CA GLY A 49 -4.71 -0.97 3.78
C GLY A 49 -5.00 0.51 3.55
N ARG A 50 -6.25 0.90 3.76
CA ARG A 50 -6.71 2.29 3.63
C ARG A 50 -6.76 3.00 4.99
N PHE A 51 -7.85 3.70 5.26
CA PHE A 51 -8.02 4.58 6.44
C PHE A 51 -7.96 3.82 7.76
N LEU A 52 -8.64 2.67 7.89
CA LEU A 52 -8.61 1.85 9.12
C LEU A 52 -7.22 1.28 9.40
N GLY A 53 -6.54 0.80 8.37
CA GLY A 53 -5.15 0.32 8.45
C GLY A 53 -4.11 1.44 8.53
N LYS A 54 -4.54 2.71 8.43
CA LYS A 54 -3.68 3.90 8.41
C LYS A 54 -2.66 3.94 7.25
N GLY A 55 -2.83 3.11 6.23
CA GLY A 55 -2.06 3.20 4.98
C GLY A 55 -2.39 4.46 4.18
N LEU A 56 -3.64 4.93 4.31
CA LEU A 56 -4.08 6.23 3.81
C LEU A 56 -4.54 7.09 4.98
N SER A 57 -4.22 8.37 4.93
CA SER A 57 -4.72 9.42 5.81
C SER A 57 -5.42 10.51 4.99
N ALA A 58 -6.46 11.10 5.54
CA ALA A 58 -7.23 12.16 4.88
C ALA A 58 -7.27 13.42 5.74
N ASP A 59 -7.06 14.56 5.12
CA ASP A 59 -7.34 15.85 5.69
C ASP A 59 -8.51 16.54 4.96
N ARG A 60 -8.71 17.85 5.18
CA ARG A 60 -9.77 18.60 4.51
C ARG A 60 -9.52 18.84 3.01
N LYS A 61 -8.32 18.60 2.51
CA LYS A 61 -7.91 18.92 1.14
C LYS A 61 -7.66 17.68 0.30
N GLN A 62 -7.03 16.65 0.87
CA GLN A 62 -6.55 15.50 0.11
C GLN A 62 -6.39 14.24 0.96
N ILE A 63 -6.27 13.11 0.26
CA ILE A 63 -5.86 11.83 0.81
C ILE A 63 -4.37 11.64 0.51
N ARG A 64 -3.61 11.13 1.48
CA ARG A 64 -2.17 10.86 1.37
C ARG A 64 -1.86 9.42 1.74
N GLU A 65 -0.91 8.85 1.06
CA GLU A 65 -0.27 7.61 1.50
C GLU A 65 0.73 7.93 2.63
N SER A 66 0.70 7.12 3.70
CA SER A 66 1.24 7.52 5.00
C SER A 66 2.74 7.19 5.18
N ILE A 67 3.34 6.33 4.34
CA ILE A 67 4.68 5.79 4.54
C ILE A 67 5.71 6.40 3.58
N PHE A 68 5.39 6.41 2.27
CA PHE A 68 6.27 6.88 1.21
C PHE A 68 5.82 8.22 0.62
N ASN A 69 4.66 8.73 1.04
CA ASN A 69 4.02 9.91 0.45
C ASN A 69 3.81 9.79 -1.06
N LEU A 70 3.46 8.58 -1.51
CA LEU A 70 3.13 8.30 -2.90
C LEU A 70 1.87 9.04 -3.34
N PRO A 71 1.74 9.36 -4.63
CA PRO A 71 0.52 9.96 -5.16
C PRO A 71 -0.66 9.01 -5.01
N VAL A 72 -1.78 9.53 -4.54
CA VAL A 72 -3.02 8.78 -4.33
C VAL A 72 -4.01 9.20 -5.41
N HIS A 73 -4.53 8.23 -6.16
CA HIS A 73 -5.71 8.44 -7.00
C HIS A 73 -6.90 8.76 -6.11
N GLN A 74 -7.54 9.91 -6.32
CA GLN A 74 -8.66 10.40 -5.53
C GLN A 74 -9.46 11.44 -6.32
N PRO A 75 -10.74 11.71 -5.98
CA PRO A 75 -11.46 12.83 -6.54
C PRO A 75 -10.76 14.16 -6.25
N VAL A 76 -10.76 15.06 -7.22
CA VAL A 76 -10.02 16.33 -7.15
C VAL A 76 -10.55 17.22 -6.04
N LYS A 77 -11.87 17.32 -5.91
CA LYS A 77 -12.52 18.18 -4.93
C LYS A 77 -13.09 17.39 -3.77
N ARG A 78 -13.04 17.95 -2.58
CA ARG A 78 -13.57 17.34 -1.36
C ARG A 78 -15.07 17.02 -1.45
N ASN A 79 -15.86 17.87 -2.08
CA ASN A 79 -17.30 17.65 -2.26
C ASN A 79 -17.65 16.51 -3.23
N GLU A 80 -16.68 16.03 -3.99
CA GLU A 80 -16.82 14.89 -4.90
C GLU A 80 -16.50 13.54 -4.22
N TRP A 81 -16.07 13.54 -2.94
CA TRP A 81 -15.69 12.33 -2.24
C TRP A 81 -16.88 11.43 -1.95
N HIS A 82 -18.04 12.04 -1.70
CA HIS A 82 -19.27 11.32 -1.34
C HIS A 82 -20.41 11.75 -2.23
N CYS A 83 -21.24 10.79 -2.63
CA CYS A 83 -22.54 11.06 -3.21
C CYS A 83 -23.52 11.53 -2.13
N TYR A 84 -24.61 12.20 -2.52
CA TYR A 84 -25.64 12.69 -1.60
C TYR A 84 -26.32 11.52 -0.87
N GLU A 85 -26.69 10.48 -1.61
CA GLU A 85 -27.33 9.28 -1.07
C GLU A 85 -26.29 8.40 -0.36
N PHE A 86 -26.50 8.11 0.91
CA PHE A 86 -25.59 7.28 1.71
C PHE A 86 -25.42 5.86 1.13
N LEU A 87 -26.51 5.30 0.61
CA LEU A 87 -26.52 3.98 -0.03
C LEU A 87 -26.53 4.06 -1.57
N ASP A 88 -25.88 5.07 -2.13
CA ASP A 88 -25.82 5.25 -3.59
C ASP A 88 -25.39 3.95 -4.28
N PRO A 89 -26.17 3.47 -5.27
CA PRO A 89 -25.82 2.26 -6.02
C PRO A 89 -24.48 2.33 -6.74
N ALA A 90 -23.99 3.50 -7.13
CA ALA A 90 -22.68 3.69 -7.75
C ALA A 90 -21.51 3.72 -6.72
N GLY A 91 -21.84 3.81 -5.42
CA GLY A 91 -20.87 3.97 -4.34
C GLY A 91 -20.30 5.38 -4.26
N HIS A 92 -19.49 5.61 -3.25
CA HIS A 92 -18.83 6.89 -3.07
C HIS A 92 -17.46 6.90 -3.75
N PRO A 93 -17.11 7.92 -4.54
CA PRO A 93 -15.83 7.98 -5.24
C PRO A 93 -14.59 7.82 -4.35
N VAL A 94 -14.65 8.27 -3.09
CA VAL A 94 -13.58 8.09 -2.10
C VAL A 94 -13.25 6.62 -1.84
N ASN A 95 -14.20 5.71 -2.02
CA ASN A 95 -13.98 4.27 -1.85
C ASN A 95 -13.05 3.68 -2.90
N ARG A 96 -12.78 4.39 -3.98
CA ARG A 96 -11.85 3.98 -5.05
C ARG A 96 -10.48 4.65 -4.92
N ALA A 97 -10.28 5.48 -3.89
CA ALA A 97 -8.99 6.12 -3.65
C ALA A 97 -7.92 5.10 -3.27
N GLY A 98 -6.69 5.29 -3.76
CA GLY A 98 -5.58 4.38 -3.50
C GLY A 98 -4.38 4.63 -4.40
N LEU A 99 -3.42 3.73 -4.35
CA LEU A 99 -2.22 3.77 -5.18
C LEU A 99 -2.50 3.20 -6.57
N VAL A 100 -2.13 3.93 -7.60
CA VAL A 100 -2.06 3.40 -8.98
C VAL A 100 -0.75 2.65 -9.13
N THR A 101 -0.80 1.48 -9.77
CA THR A 101 0.36 0.61 -9.99
C THR A 101 0.49 0.22 -11.44
N ASP A 102 1.67 -0.26 -11.82
CA ASP A 102 1.85 -1.00 -13.06
C ASP A 102 1.31 -2.46 -12.95
N ASP A 103 1.45 -3.23 -14.03
CA ASP A 103 1.00 -4.64 -14.11
C ASP A 103 1.74 -5.58 -13.14
N ARG A 104 2.86 -5.14 -12.57
CA ARG A 104 3.63 -5.87 -11.57
C ARG A 104 3.35 -5.39 -10.14
N PHE A 105 2.32 -4.56 -9.95
CA PHE A 105 1.95 -3.95 -8.67
C PHE A 105 3.02 -3.03 -8.07
N ARG A 106 3.87 -2.41 -8.88
CA ARG A 106 4.77 -1.35 -8.45
C ARG A 106 4.03 0.00 -8.49
N PRO A 107 4.00 0.74 -7.38
CA PRO A 107 3.35 2.05 -7.35
C PRO A 107 3.99 3.03 -8.33
N LEU A 108 3.14 3.86 -8.94
CA LEU A 108 3.55 4.91 -9.86
C LEU A 108 3.75 6.24 -9.13
N ASP A 109 4.69 7.05 -9.60
CA ASP A 109 4.89 8.43 -9.17
C ASP A 109 3.92 9.40 -9.89
N ARG A 110 4.06 10.69 -9.62
CA ARG A 110 3.22 11.74 -10.24
C ARG A 110 3.41 11.89 -11.76
N SER A 111 4.50 11.39 -12.30
CA SER A 111 4.78 11.39 -13.75
C SER A 111 4.27 10.13 -14.46
N GLY A 112 3.68 9.18 -13.71
CA GLY A 112 3.24 7.89 -14.21
C GLY A 112 4.37 6.87 -14.37
N LYS A 113 5.56 7.16 -13.82
CA LYS A 113 6.69 6.22 -13.79
C LYS A 113 6.69 5.44 -12.49
N ILE A 114 7.40 4.31 -12.47
CA ILE A 114 7.60 3.50 -11.28
C ILE A 114 8.31 4.33 -10.22
N ALA A 115 7.70 4.46 -9.03
CA ALA A 115 8.27 5.24 -7.95
C ALA A 115 9.55 4.61 -7.38
N HIS A 116 9.56 3.28 -7.22
CA HIS A 116 10.71 2.51 -6.76
C HIS A 116 10.66 1.09 -7.31
N GLU A 117 11.76 0.62 -7.90
CA GLU A 117 11.84 -0.70 -8.57
C GLU A 117 11.55 -1.90 -7.64
N LYS A 118 11.86 -1.77 -6.35
CA LYS A 118 11.69 -2.82 -5.35
C LYS A 118 10.56 -2.53 -4.35
N LEU A 119 9.64 -1.63 -4.71
CA LEU A 119 8.43 -1.32 -3.94
C LEU A 119 7.22 -1.87 -4.67
N PHE A 120 6.40 -2.63 -3.96
CA PHE A 120 5.17 -3.23 -4.47
C PHE A 120 4.00 -2.88 -3.55
N ALA A 121 2.78 -2.95 -4.05
CA ALA A 121 1.56 -2.71 -3.27
C ALA A 121 0.56 -3.86 -3.45
N ALA A 122 -0.20 -4.17 -2.41
CA ALA A 122 -1.20 -5.24 -2.43
C ALA A 122 -2.41 -4.94 -1.55
N GLY A 123 -3.54 -5.51 -1.89
CA GLY A 123 -4.77 -5.41 -1.11
C GLY A 123 -5.46 -4.07 -1.26
N SER A 124 -6.19 -3.65 -0.23
CA SER A 124 -7.09 -2.51 -0.29
C SER A 124 -6.42 -1.13 -0.42
N ILE A 125 -5.09 -1.03 -0.34
CA ILE A 125 -4.35 0.20 -0.63
C ILE A 125 -4.42 0.60 -2.11
N LEU A 126 -4.70 -0.37 -2.99
CA LEU A 126 -4.73 -0.17 -4.44
C LEU A 126 -5.93 0.68 -4.88
N ALA A 127 -5.73 1.52 -5.89
CA ALA A 127 -6.76 2.37 -6.47
C ALA A 127 -7.82 1.58 -7.27
N HIS A 128 -8.88 2.29 -7.65
CA HIS A 128 -9.95 1.84 -8.55
C HIS A 128 -10.84 0.71 -8.03
N GLN A 129 -10.69 0.29 -6.78
CA GLN A 129 -11.40 -0.84 -6.20
C GLN A 129 -12.36 -0.37 -5.12
N ASP A 130 -13.63 -0.66 -5.28
CA ASP A 130 -14.64 -0.52 -4.24
C ASP A 130 -14.97 -1.90 -3.66
N TRP A 131 -14.02 -2.45 -2.89
CA TRP A 131 -14.12 -3.80 -2.32
C TRP A 131 -15.33 -3.99 -1.41
N MET A 132 -15.83 -2.92 -0.80
CA MET A 132 -17.03 -2.97 0.02
C MET A 132 -18.27 -3.31 -0.82
N ARG A 133 -18.43 -2.67 -1.97
CA ARG A 133 -19.53 -2.93 -2.90
C ARG A 133 -19.33 -4.22 -3.67
N GLN A 134 -18.13 -4.44 -4.16
CA GLN A 134 -17.77 -5.64 -4.92
C GLN A 134 -17.70 -6.90 -4.05
N LYS A 135 -17.74 -6.76 -2.71
CA LYS A 135 -17.64 -7.87 -1.74
C LYS A 135 -16.46 -8.80 -2.00
N CYS A 136 -15.37 -8.27 -2.56
CA CYS A 136 -14.22 -9.05 -3.03
C CYS A 136 -12.95 -8.86 -2.18
N GLY A 137 -13.04 -8.23 -0.99
CA GLY A 137 -11.88 -7.80 -0.21
C GLY A 137 -10.83 -8.89 0.04
N SER A 138 -11.27 -10.09 0.44
CA SER A 138 -10.34 -11.22 0.69
C SER A 138 -9.71 -11.74 -0.60
N GLY A 139 -10.51 -11.92 -1.66
CA GLY A 139 -10.01 -12.36 -2.97
C GLY A 139 -9.01 -11.38 -3.55
N LEU A 140 -9.33 -10.09 -3.46
CA LEU A 140 -8.43 -9.03 -3.86
C LEU A 140 -7.10 -9.06 -3.10
N ALA A 141 -7.15 -9.18 -1.77
CA ALA A 141 -5.95 -9.21 -0.95
C ALA A 141 -5.05 -10.40 -1.31
N ILE A 142 -5.63 -11.59 -1.50
CA ILE A 142 -4.89 -12.81 -1.86
C ILE A 142 -4.27 -12.70 -3.26
N ALA A 143 -5.07 -12.33 -4.27
CA ALA A 143 -4.61 -12.27 -5.65
C ALA A 143 -3.50 -11.24 -5.85
N THR A 144 -3.69 -10.03 -5.31
CA THR A 144 -2.70 -8.96 -5.45
C THR A 144 -1.43 -9.22 -4.64
N ALA A 145 -1.55 -9.83 -3.44
CA ALA A 145 -0.39 -10.23 -2.65
C ALA A 145 0.42 -11.31 -3.36
N TYR A 146 -0.24 -12.34 -3.94
CA TYR A 146 0.42 -13.39 -4.71
C TYR A 146 1.21 -12.81 -5.89
N THR A 147 0.59 -11.94 -6.67
CA THR A 147 1.23 -11.31 -7.84
C THR A 147 2.39 -10.40 -7.42
N ALA A 148 2.22 -9.57 -6.38
CA ALA A 148 3.28 -8.71 -5.87
C ALA A 148 4.49 -9.51 -5.36
N VAL A 149 4.28 -10.63 -4.66
CA VAL A 149 5.35 -11.52 -4.20
C VAL A 149 6.10 -12.17 -5.36
N ASN A 150 5.38 -12.65 -6.38
CA ASN A 150 6.02 -13.24 -7.56
C ASN A 150 6.85 -12.19 -8.31
N ALA A 151 6.31 -11.01 -8.53
CA ALA A 151 7.02 -9.91 -9.18
C ALA A 151 8.28 -9.49 -8.42
N PHE A 152 8.21 -9.44 -7.08
CA PHE A 152 9.36 -9.21 -6.22
C PHE A 152 10.42 -10.31 -6.35
N SER A 153 10.01 -11.58 -6.32
CA SER A 153 10.91 -12.73 -6.44
C SER A 153 11.65 -12.75 -7.77
N GLU A 154 10.95 -12.52 -8.87
CA GLU A 154 11.54 -12.39 -10.21
C GLU A 154 12.55 -11.25 -10.30
N SER A 155 12.24 -10.11 -9.68
CA SER A 155 13.12 -8.95 -9.69
C SER A 155 14.44 -9.20 -8.95
N ASN A 156 14.43 -10.09 -7.95
CA ASN A 156 15.64 -10.48 -7.22
C ASN A 156 16.47 -11.54 -7.97
N ASN A 157 15.84 -12.41 -8.75
CA ASN A 157 16.55 -13.43 -9.53
C ASN A 157 17.31 -12.85 -10.74
N LYS A 158 16.86 -11.72 -11.28
CA LYS A 158 17.55 -11.04 -12.40
C LYS A 158 18.83 -10.29 -11.97
N GLU A 159 19.06 -10.14 -10.66
CA GLU A 159 20.24 -9.46 -10.11
C GLU A 159 21.32 -10.45 -9.59
N ARG A 160 21.08 -11.75 -9.70
CA ARG A 160 22.06 -12.82 -9.41
C ARG A 160 22.74 -13.27 -10.70
#